data_52d28d87e71f30b9f393fb9c3c433f2a
#
_entry.id   52d28d87e71f30b9f393fb9c3c433f2a
#
_cell.length_a   1.000
_cell.length_b   1.000
_cell.length_c   1.000
_cell.angle_alpha   90.00
_cell.angle_beta   90.00
_cell.angle_gamma   90.00
#
_symmetry.space_group_name_H-M   'P 1'
#
loop_
_entity.id
_entity.type
_entity.pdbx_description
1 polymer ?
#
loop_
_entity_poly.entity_id
_entity_poly.type
_entity_poly.pdbx_seq_one_letter_code
_entity_poly.pdbx_strand_id
1 'polypeptide(L)'
;MTLTYTWYGHGTSGLDVDGINVVVDPYFTDNPAASVGAEEVEADYILVTHGHGDHVADAVPIANRTGATIISNFEIATWFQNQGVEAHGQHIGGGHDFPIGYVKLTLALHGSALPDGSDGGNPCGILITTPGGQKVYLAGDTGLFGDMALIGEEGLDLAVIPIGDNYTMGPGDALRAVKLLKAKNVIPGHYNTWELIEQDADAWAERVRSETDTEPHVLQPGDSFTL
;
A
#
# COMPACT_ATOMS: atom_id res chain seq x y z
N MET A 1 17.86 11.68 -5.02
CA MET A 1 17.17 10.89 -3.99
C MET A 1 16.68 9.60 -4.62
N THR A 2 16.88 8.50 -3.94
CA THR A 2 16.50 7.16 -4.42
C THR A 2 15.24 6.74 -3.67
N LEU A 3 14.27 6.17 -4.38
CA LEU A 3 13.14 5.49 -3.78
C LEU A 3 13.15 4.05 -4.28
N THR A 4 13.19 3.10 -3.35
CA THR A 4 13.09 1.68 -3.66
C THR A 4 11.83 1.10 -3.03
N TYR A 5 10.99 0.47 -3.84
CA TYR A 5 9.83 -0.30 -3.42
C TYR A 5 10.20 -1.77 -3.37
N THR A 6 9.83 -2.48 -2.32
CA THR A 6 9.99 -3.94 -2.19
C THR A 6 8.63 -4.58 -1.93
N TRP A 7 8.24 -5.58 -2.72
CA TRP A 7 7.02 -6.32 -2.46
C TRP A 7 7.31 -7.53 -1.57
N TYR A 8 6.68 -7.62 -0.41
CA TYR A 8 6.86 -8.73 0.52
C TYR A 8 5.81 -9.84 0.37
N GLY A 9 4.85 -9.67 -0.53
CA GLY A 9 3.72 -10.57 -0.75
C GLY A 9 2.40 -10.00 -0.22
N HIS A 10 1.27 -10.42 -0.80
CA HIS A 10 -0.07 -9.89 -0.50
C HIS A 10 -0.17 -8.38 -0.68
N GLY A 11 -0.75 -7.67 0.29
CA GLY A 11 -0.76 -6.19 0.36
C GLY A 11 0.48 -5.58 1.00
N THR A 12 1.38 -6.41 1.54
CA THR A 12 2.53 -5.97 2.33
C THR A 12 3.69 -5.54 1.46
N SER A 13 4.25 -4.38 1.75
CA SER A 13 5.41 -3.86 1.03
C SER A 13 6.31 -3.00 1.90
N GLY A 14 7.50 -2.69 1.39
CA GLY A 14 8.46 -1.75 1.96
C GLY A 14 8.78 -0.63 0.99
N LEU A 15 9.12 0.54 1.54
CA LEU A 15 9.74 1.64 0.82
C LEU A 15 11.03 2.03 1.54
N ASP A 16 12.12 2.16 0.79
CA ASP A 16 13.32 2.88 1.24
C ASP A 16 13.30 4.26 0.56
N VAL A 17 13.19 5.31 1.36
CA VAL A 17 13.22 6.69 0.90
C VAL A 17 14.51 7.32 1.40
N ASP A 18 15.57 7.20 0.60
CA ASP A 18 16.90 7.77 0.92
C ASP A 18 17.46 7.28 2.28
N GLY A 19 17.26 5.99 2.59
CA GLY A 19 17.71 5.34 3.83
C GLY A 19 16.70 5.41 4.98
N ILE A 20 15.50 5.96 4.77
CA ILE A 20 14.40 5.90 5.74
C ILE A 20 13.49 4.73 5.35
N ASN A 21 13.33 3.76 6.26
CA ASN A 21 12.58 2.54 6.03
C ASN A 21 11.09 2.72 6.37
N VAL A 22 10.24 2.37 5.44
CA VAL A 22 8.79 2.40 5.61
C VAL A 22 8.22 1.02 5.33
N VAL A 23 7.40 0.49 6.22
CA VAL A 23 6.62 -0.74 5.99
C VAL A 23 5.17 -0.36 5.76
N VAL A 24 4.52 -0.98 4.78
CA VAL A 24 3.13 -0.72 4.40
C VAL A 24 2.32 -1.99 4.64
N ASP A 25 1.22 -1.84 5.37
CA ASP A 25 0.26 -2.92 5.65
C ASP A 25 0.94 -4.21 6.12
N PRO A 26 1.62 -4.20 7.28
CA PRO A 26 2.45 -5.32 7.73
C PRO A 26 1.64 -6.55 8.09
N TYR A 27 1.70 -7.54 7.21
CA TYR A 27 1.18 -8.88 7.37
C TYR A 27 2.24 -9.89 6.90
N PHE A 28 3.08 -10.34 7.83
CA PHE A 28 4.15 -11.31 7.62
C PHE A 28 3.81 -12.64 8.30
N THR A 29 3.38 -12.57 9.57
CA THR A 29 2.95 -13.74 10.35
C THR A 29 1.70 -14.34 9.71
N ASP A 30 1.72 -15.65 9.47
CA ASP A 30 0.64 -16.40 8.80
C ASP A 30 0.36 -15.98 7.34
N ASN A 31 1.19 -15.15 6.73
CA ASN A 31 1.13 -14.84 5.30
C ASN A 31 1.91 -15.90 4.49
N PRO A 32 1.23 -16.77 3.73
CA PRO A 32 1.92 -17.83 2.98
C PRO A 32 2.78 -17.29 1.81
N ALA A 33 2.58 -16.03 1.42
CA ALA A 33 3.35 -15.37 0.38
C ALA A 33 4.51 -14.51 0.92
N ALA A 34 4.65 -14.38 2.26
CA ALA A 34 5.70 -13.54 2.83
C ALA A 34 7.09 -14.08 2.51
N SER A 35 7.98 -13.20 2.05
CA SER A 35 9.38 -13.54 1.71
C SER A 35 10.34 -13.44 2.89
N VAL A 36 9.94 -12.75 3.96
CA VAL A 36 10.70 -12.51 5.20
C VAL A 36 9.78 -12.56 6.42
N GLY A 37 10.35 -12.70 7.62
CA GLY A 37 9.59 -12.60 8.88
C GLY A 37 9.44 -11.16 9.37
N ALA A 38 8.43 -10.92 10.22
CA ALA A 38 8.21 -9.61 10.84
C ALA A 38 9.39 -9.13 11.69
N GLU A 39 10.18 -10.06 12.25
CA GLU A 39 11.37 -9.78 13.05
C GLU A 39 12.57 -9.32 12.23
N GLU A 40 12.56 -9.53 10.92
CA GLU A 40 13.65 -9.20 10.02
C GLU A 40 13.54 -7.80 9.40
N VAL A 41 12.32 -7.23 9.34
CA VAL A 41 12.11 -5.93 8.68
C VAL A 41 12.39 -4.76 9.60
N GLU A 42 13.15 -3.77 9.13
CA GLU A 42 13.35 -2.50 9.82
C GLU A 42 12.32 -1.48 9.36
N ALA A 43 11.87 -0.60 10.28
CA ALA A 43 10.91 0.46 9.99
C ALA A 43 11.21 1.69 10.84
N ASP A 44 11.20 2.86 10.20
CA ASP A 44 11.11 4.17 10.83
C ASP A 44 9.63 4.63 10.85
N TYR A 45 8.87 4.21 9.84
CA TYR A 45 7.44 4.44 9.71
C TYR A 45 6.70 3.18 9.28
N ILE A 46 5.45 3.06 9.73
CA ILE A 46 4.51 2.03 9.27
C ILE A 46 3.28 2.75 8.72
N LEU A 47 2.95 2.50 7.45
CA LEU A 47 1.75 3.04 6.81
C LEU A 47 0.67 1.96 6.83
N VAL A 48 -0.53 2.30 7.29
CA VAL A 48 -1.66 1.37 7.33
C VAL A 48 -2.82 1.96 6.54
N THR A 49 -3.27 1.23 5.51
CA THR A 49 -4.34 1.67 4.62
C THR A 49 -5.72 1.45 5.21
N HIS A 50 -5.93 0.33 5.93
CA HIS A 50 -7.20 -0.03 6.56
C HIS A 50 -7.03 -1.08 7.67
N GLY A 51 -8.09 -1.38 8.40
CA GLY A 51 -8.03 -2.12 9.67
C GLY A 51 -8.08 -3.65 9.57
N HIS A 52 -8.19 -4.27 8.40
CA HIS A 52 -8.27 -5.72 8.29
C HIS A 52 -7.01 -6.42 8.81
N GLY A 53 -7.19 -7.64 9.35
CA GLY A 53 -6.12 -8.38 10.00
C GLY A 53 -4.92 -8.66 9.11
N ASP A 54 -5.13 -8.89 7.82
CA ASP A 54 -4.12 -9.10 6.79
C ASP A 54 -3.40 -7.80 6.34
N HIS A 55 -3.63 -6.68 7.05
CA HIS A 55 -2.94 -5.39 6.84
C HIS A 55 -2.35 -4.82 8.14
N VAL A 56 -2.81 -5.29 9.31
CA VAL A 56 -2.39 -4.72 10.60
C VAL A 56 -1.70 -5.72 11.53
N ALA A 57 -1.66 -7.01 11.17
CA ALA A 57 -1.28 -8.10 12.08
C ALA A 57 0.07 -7.88 12.78
N ASP A 58 1.08 -7.41 12.06
CA ASP A 58 2.44 -7.25 12.58
C ASP A 58 2.82 -5.78 12.87
N ALA A 59 1.87 -4.83 12.74
CA ALA A 59 2.16 -3.40 12.96
C ALA A 59 2.66 -3.13 14.38
N VAL A 60 1.97 -3.65 15.41
CA VAL A 60 2.34 -3.43 16.81
C VAL A 60 3.69 -4.08 17.18
N PRO A 61 3.95 -5.39 16.89
CA PRO A 61 5.24 -5.98 17.19
C PRO A 61 6.40 -5.29 16.47
N ILE A 62 6.24 -4.89 15.20
CA ILE A 62 7.28 -4.15 14.47
C ILE A 62 7.49 -2.77 15.11
N ALA A 63 6.44 -1.97 15.36
CA ALA A 63 6.54 -0.67 15.99
C ALA A 63 7.22 -0.73 17.37
N ASN A 64 6.86 -1.71 18.19
CA ASN A 64 7.50 -1.91 19.51
C ASN A 64 9.00 -2.25 19.41
N ARG A 65 9.42 -3.00 18.40
CA ARG A 65 10.81 -3.39 18.20
C ARG A 65 11.66 -2.27 17.63
N THR A 66 11.13 -1.54 16.64
CA THR A 66 11.90 -0.55 15.86
C THR A 66 11.74 0.88 16.38
N GLY A 67 10.68 1.17 17.14
CA GLY A 67 10.29 2.52 17.51
C GLY A 67 9.56 3.28 16.38
N ALA A 68 9.10 2.58 15.34
CA ALA A 68 8.42 3.19 14.21
C ALA A 68 7.13 3.91 14.61
N THR A 69 6.87 5.05 13.97
CA THR A 69 5.58 5.75 14.07
C THR A 69 4.60 5.20 13.04
N ILE A 70 3.40 4.78 13.48
CA ILE A 70 2.34 4.32 12.59
C ILE A 70 1.58 5.52 12.04
N ILE A 71 1.36 5.57 10.71
CA ILE A 71 0.58 6.60 10.04
C ILE A 71 -0.64 5.95 9.40
N SER A 72 -1.85 6.43 9.72
CA SER A 72 -3.10 5.91 9.18
C SER A 72 -4.23 6.94 9.29
N ASN A 73 -5.49 6.49 9.05
CA ASN A 73 -6.66 7.27 9.40
C ASN A 73 -6.75 7.45 10.92
N PHE A 74 -7.56 8.41 11.35
CA PHE A 74 -7.65 8.81 12.77
C PHE A 74 -8.12 7.67 13.69
N GLU A 75 -9.08 6.87 13.25
CA GLU A 75 -9.66 5.76 14.02
C GLU A 75 -8.62 4.66 14.25
N ILE A 76 -7.91 4.25 13.20
CA ILE A 76 -6.85 3.23 13.26
C ILE A 76 -5.68 3.74 14.11
N ALA A 77 -5.24 4.98 13.90
CA ALA A 77 -4.16 5.56 14.69
C ALA A 77 -4.51 5.60 16.18
N THR A 78 -5.75 5.98 16.52
CA THR A 78 -6.24 5.95 17.91
C THR A 78 -6.26 4.54 18.47
N TRP A 79 -6.66 3.55 17.68
CA TRP A 79 -6.65 2.14 18.08
C TRP A 79 -5.23 1.65 18.38
N PHE A 80 -4.23 2.02 17.59
CA PHE A 80 -2.83 1.71 17.84
C PHE A 80 -2.26 2.44 19.07
N GLN A 81 -2.61 3.71 19.26
CA GLN A 81 -2.23 4.47 20.47
C GLN A 81 -2.75 3.79 21.74
N ASN A 82 -3.96 3.25 21.72
CA ASN A 82 -4.53 2.49 22.84
C ASN A 82 -3.77 1.18 23.12
N GLN A 83 -2.97 0.68 22.17
CA GLN A 83 -2.08 -0.47 22.34
C GLN A 83 -0.66 -0.07 22.74
N GLY A 84 -0.42 1.22 22.99
CA GLY A 84 0.83 1.74 23.53
C GLY A 84 1.93 2.01 22.50
N VAL A 85 1.62 2.04 21.19
CA VAL A 85 2.55 2.42 20.14
C VAL A 85 2.30 3.85 19.66
N GLU A 86 3.34 4.50 19.13
CA GLU A 86 3.22 5.85 18.58
C GLU A 86 2.48 5.80 17.24
N ALA A 87 1.47 6.65 17.09
CA ALA A 87 0.72 6.73 15.85
C ALA A 87 0.25 8.16 15.54
N HIS A 88 0.24 8.50 14.24
CA HIS A 88 -0.24 9.77 13.69
C HIS A 88 -1.51 9.53 12.87
N GLY A 89 -2.60 10.17 13.30
CA GLY A 89 -3.90 10.06 12.63
C GLY A 89 -4.15 11.20 11.64
N GLN A 90 -4.62 10.84 10.45
CA GLN A 90 -5.06 11.77 9.41
C GLN A 90 -6.49 11.45 8.99
N HIS A 91 -7.07 12.23 8.09
CA HIS A 91 -8.31 11.87 7.39
C HIS A 91 -8.13 11.94 5.87
N ILE A 92 -8.99 11.24 5.14
CA ILE A 92 -9.02 11.26 3.67
C ILE A 92 -9.09 12.69 3.16
N GLY A 93 -8.21 13.01 2.20
CA GLY A 93 -8.04 14.36 1.65
C GLY A 93 -7.02 15.22 2.39
N GLY A 94 -6.69 14.88 3.65
CA GLY A 94 -5.63 15.52 4.42
C GLY A 94 -4.26 14.92 4.18
N GLY A 95 -3.22 15.68 4.48
CA GLY A 95 -1.84 15.22 4.42
C GLY A 95 -0.96 15.94 5.42
N HIS A 96 0.22 15.38 5.67
CA HIS A 96 1.20 15.90 6.62
C HIS A 96 2.62 15.66 6.12
N ASP A 97 3.54 16.57 6.46
CA ASP A 97 4.95 16.44 6.12
C ASP A 97 5.67 15.55 7.14
N PHE A 98 6.33 14.52 6.64
CA PHE A 98 7.24 13.63 7.39
C PHE A 98 8.62 13.65 6.74
N PRO A 99 9.68 13.12 7.40
CA PRO A 99 11.00 12.94 6.78
C PRO A 99 10.99 12.19 5.44
N ILE A 100 10.02 11.26 5.25
CA ILE A 100 9.81 10.52 3.99
C ILE A 100 9.12 11.36 2.90
N GLY A 101 8.67 12.58 3.22
CA GLY A 101 7.95 13.48 2.33
C GLY A 101 6.54 13.79 2.79
N TYR A 102 5.75 14.40 1.91
CA TYR A 102 4.35 14.71 2.17
C TYR A 102 3.49 13.47 1.96
N VAL A 103 2.84 12.99 3.02
CA VAL A 103 1.96 11.81 3.01
C VAL A 103 0.50 12.28 3.06
N LYS A 104 -0.29 11.95 2.04
CA LYS A 104 -1.70 12.33 1.90
C LYS A 104 -2.57 11.07 1.83
N LEU A 105 -3.64 11.02 2.61
CA LEU A 105 -4.63 9.95 2.50
C LEU A 105 -5.64 10.27 1.40
N THR A 106 -5.94 9.26 0.57
CA THR A 106 -6.90 9.32 -0.53
C THR A 106 -8.08 8.38 -0.28
N LEU A 107 -9.15 8.53 -1.05
CA LEU A 107 -10.28 7.60 -1.00
C LEU A 107 -9.84 6.18 -1.36
N ALA A 108 -10.45 5.18 -0.70
CA ALA A 108 -10.52 3.79 -1.13
C ALA A 108 -11.94 3.26 -0.90
N LEU A 109 -12.38 2.30 -1.73
CA LEU A 109 -13.70 1.67 -1.62
C LEU A 109 -13.55 0.24 -1.10
N HIS A 110 -13.57 0.09 0.23
CA HIS A 110 -13.37 -1.19 0.92
C HIS A 110 -13.98 -1.14 2.32
N GLY A 111 -13.84 -2.22 3.09
CA GLY A 111 -14.12 -2.27 4.52
C GLY A 111 -12.90 -1.88 5.36
N SER A 112 -13.08 -1.67 6.68
CA SER A 112 -11.97 -1.33 7.58
C SER A 112 -12.26 -1.76 9.03
N ALA A 113 -12.89 -2.93 9.23
CA ALA A 113 -13.08 -3.47 10.58
C ALA A 113 -11.71 -3.88 11.16
N LEU A 114 -11.45 -3.48 12.40
CA LEU A 114 -10.26 -3.89 13.14
C LEU A 114 -10.37 -5.33 13.68
N PRO A 115 -9.27 -6.02 14.01
CA PRO A 115 -9.30 -7.42 14.45
C PRO A 115 -10.13 -7.70 15.69
N ASP A 116 -10.33 -6.71 16.56
CA ASP A 116 -11.18 -6.80 17.75
C ASP A 116 -12.67 -6.51 17.46
N GLY A 117 -13.01 -6.26 16.18
CA GLY A 117 -14.36 -5.94 15.72
C GLY A 117 -14.74 -4.46 15.86
N SER A 118 -13.84 -3.60 16.34
CA SER A 118 -14.08 -2.16 16.36
C SER A 118 -14.02 -1.55 14.96
N ASP A 119 -14.60 -0.36 14.81
CA ASP A 119 -14.62 0.38 13.55
C ASP A 119 -13.24 1.03 13.29
N GLY A 120 -12.60 0.66 12.20
CA GLY A 120 -11.34 1.25 11.72
C GLY A 120 -11.54 2.49 10.84
N GLY A 121 -12.72 3.05 10.78
CA GLY A 121 -13.03 4.21 9.95
C GLY A 121 -13.04 3.89 8.45
N ASN A 122 -12.86 4.90 7.63
CA ASN A 122 -12.81 4.72 6.18
C ASN A 122 -11.45 4.17 5.73
N PRO A 123 -11.42 3.12 4.88
CA PRO A 123 -10.19 2.68 4.24
C PRO A 123 -9.60 3.80 3.37
N CYS A 124 -8.31 3.81 3.18
CA CYS A 124 -7.64 4.83 2.40
C CYS A 124 -6.54 4.25 1.51
N GLY A 125 -6.32 4.90 0.37
CA GLY A 125 -5.06 4.84 -0.33
C GLY A 125 -4.08 5.89 0.23
N ILE A 126 -2.81 5.77 -0.08
CA ILE A 126 -1.76 6.65 0.40
C ILE A 126 -0.98 7.22 -0.79
N LEU A 127 -0.92 8.54 -0.87
CA LEU A 127 -0.10 9.25 -1.85
C LEU A 127 1.09 9.89 -1.12
N ILE A 128 2.30 9.51 -1.53
CA ILE A 128 3.55 10.03 -0.99
C ILE A 128 4.21 10.90 -2.05
N THR A 129 4.53 12.16 -1.71
CA THR A 129 5.45 12.99 -2.50
C THR A 129 6.76 13.07 -1.73
N THR A 130 7.78 12.36 -2.21
CA THR A 130 9.10 12.34 -1.55
C THR A 130 9.78 13.70 -1.56
N PRO A 131 10.78 13.95 -0.71
CA PRO A 131 11.57 15.18 -0.76
C PRO A 131 12.29 15.37 -2.11
N GLY A 132 12.52 14.28 -2.87
CA GLY A 132 13.06 14.31 -4.24
C GLY A 132 12.02 14.64 -5.32
N GLY A 133 10.74 14.75 -4.95
CA GLY A 133 9.63 15.06 -5.86
C GLY A 133 9.03 13.84 -6.56
N GLN A 134 9.50 12.62 -6.27
CA GLN A 134 8.88 11.38 -6.77
C GLN A 134 7.53 11.18 -6.11
N LYS A 135 6.53 10.73 -6.89
CA LYS A 135 5.17 10.51 -6.40
C LYS A 135 4.77 9.05 -6.50
N VAL A 136 4.46 8.46 -5.36
CA VAL A 136 4.05 7.07 -5.22
C VAL A 136 2.62 7.00 -4.69
N TYR A 137 1.77 6.27 -5.39
CA TYR A 137 0.41 5.97 -4.95
C TYR A 137 0.29 4.50 -4.57
N LEU A 138 -0.06 4.24 -3.32
CA LEU A 138 -0.37 2.93 -2.78
C LEU A 138 -1.89 2.87 -2.62
N ALA A 139 -2.57 2.09 -3.45
CA ALA A 139 -4.03 2.08 -3.47
C ALA A 139 -4.63 1.43 -2.22
N GLY A 140 -3.89 0.52 -1.57
CA GLY A 140 -4.44 -0.38 -0.57
C GLY A 140 -5.52 -1.28 -1.17
N ASP A 141 -6.41 -1.77 -0.34
CA ASP A 141 -7.56 -2.54 -0.80
C ASP A 141 -8.67 -1.61 -1.26
N THR A 142 -9.06 -1.76 -2.51
CA THR A 142 -10.10 -0.92 -3.10
C THR A 142 -10.77 -1.57 -4.32
N GLY A 143 -12.04 -1.25 -4.50
CA GLY A 143 -12.72 -1.34 -5.80
C GLY A 143 -12.30 -0.19 -6.73
N LEU A 144 -12.68 -0.28 -8.00
CA LEU A 144 -12.47 0.81 -8.97
C LEU A 144 -13.41 2.00 -8.66
N PHE A 145 -12.85 3.22 -8.68
CA PHE A 145 -13.63 4.45 -8.53
C PHE A 145 -13.14 5.55 -9.49
N GLY A 146 -14.05 6.46 -9.87
CA GLY A 146 -13.75 7.46 -10.89
C GLY A 146 -12.70 8.50 -10.49
N ASP A 147 -12.64 8.83 -9.20
CA ASP A 147 -11.73 9.85 -8.67
C ASP A 147 -10.24 9.41 -8.68
N MET A 148 -9.96 8.16 -9.05
CA MET A 148 -8.59 7.74 -9.42
C MET A 148 -8.00 8.64 -10.53
N ALA A 149 -8.84 9.25 -11.38
CA ALA A 149 -8.40 10.23 -12.35
C ALA A 149 -7.80 11.49 -11.71
N LEU A 150 -8.38 11.96 -10.60
CA LEU A 150 -7.85 13.11 -9.85
C LEU A 150 -6.52 12.77 -9.15
N ILE A 151 -6.38 11.53 -8.68
CA ILE A 151 -5.10 11.05 -8.13
C ILE A 151 -4.06 11.01 -9.27
N GLY A 152 -4.44 10.59 -10.46
CA GLY A 152 -3.57 10.58 -11.64
C GLY A 152 -3.08 11.95 -12.08
N GLU A 153 -3.88 13.02 -11.88
CA GLU A 153 -3.49 14.42 -12.16
C GLU A 153 -2.28 14.89 -11.33
N GLU A 154 -1.98 14.21 -10.22
CA GLU A 154 -0.77 14.48 -9.42
C GLU A 154 0.53 14.16 -10.18
N GLY A 155 0.49 13.31 -11.22
CA GLY A 155 1.66 12.93 -12.03
C GLY A 155 2.50 11.86 -11.34
N LEU A 156 1.94 10.66 -11.22
CA LEU A 156 2.51 9.54 -10.47
C LEU A 156 3.72 8.92 -11.18
N ASP A 157 4.81 8.71 -10.43
CA ASP A 157 5.96 7.94 -10.89
C ASP A 157 5.73 6.43 -10.71
N LEU A 158 5.01 6.04 -9.63
CA LEU A 158 4.64 4.67 -9.34
C LEU A 158 3.22 4.60 -8.78
N ALA A 159 2.44 3.62 -9.23
CA ALA A 159 1.21 3.20 -8.58
C ALA A 159 1.31 1.72 -8.19
N VAL A 160 0.90 1.37 -6.98
CA VAL A 160 0.74 -0.02 -6.52
C VAL A 160 -0.75 -0.26 -6.34
N ILE A 161 -1.30 -1.24 -7.06
CA ILE A 161 -2.76 -1.47 -7.08
C ILE A 161 -3.10 -2.96 -6.93
N PRO A 162 -4.21 -3.28 -6.26
CA PRO A 162 -4.65 -4.67 -6.12
C PRO A 162 -5.22 -5.20 -7.45
N ILE A 163 -4.99 -6.50 -7.72
CA ILE A 163 -5.56 -7.20 -8.87
C ILE A 163 -6.25 -8.53 -8.50
N GLY A 164 -6.36 -8.86 -7.20
CA GLY A 164 -6.75 -10.19 -6.72
C GLY A 164 -8.19 -10.59 -7.02
N ASP A 165 -9.07 -9.64 -7.36
CA ASP A 165 -10.52 -9.87 -7.47
C ASP A 165 -11.15 -10.27 -6.13
N ASN A 166 -12.38 -10.74 -6.14
CA ASN A 166 -13.19 -11.16 -4.99
C ASN A 166 -13.26 -10.14 -3.82
N TYR A 167 -12.11 -9.70 -3.29
CA TYR A 167 -12.03 -8.73 -2.18
C TYR A 167 -11.63 -7.32 -2.65
N THR A 168 -10.98 -7.20 -3.80
CA THR A 168 -10.49 -5.94 -4.37
C THR A 168 -10.84 -5.83 -5.86
N MET A 169 -10.21 -4.93 -6.59
CA MET A 169 -10.32 -4.93 -8.06
C MET A 169 -9.79 -6.23 -8.64
N GLY A 170 -10.52 -6.78 -9.62
CA GLY A 170 -9.97 -7.82 -10.50
C GLY A 170 -9.12 -7.21 -11.64
N PRO A 171 -8.42 -8.04 -12.43
CA PRO A 171 -7.51 -7.59 -13.50
C PRO A 171 -8.14 -6.64 -14.52
N GLY A 172 -9.44 -6.80 -14.80
CA GLY A 172 -10.17 -5.95 -15.72
C GLY A 172 -10.36 -4.53 -15.20
N ASP A 173 -10.79 -4.38 -13.96
CA ASP A 173 -10.97 -3.08 -13.30
C ASP A 173 -9.63 -2.45 -12.93
N ALA A 174 -8.63 -3.23 -12.54
CA ALA A 174 -7.27 -2.77 -12.31
C ALA A 174 -6.66 -2.14 -13.59
N LEU A 175 -6.89 -2.72 -14.76
CA LEU A 175 -6.47 -2.09 -16.03
C LEU A 175 -7.19 -0.75 -16.29
N ARG A 176 -8.46 -0.64 -15.91
CA ARG A 176 -9.20 0.65 -16.00
C ARG A 176 -8.63 1.66 -15.00
N ALA A 177 -8.25 1.20 -13.79
CA ALA A 177 -7.58 2.03 -12.80
C ALA A 177 -6.24 2.58 -13.33
N VAL A 178 -5.41 1.74 -13.98
CA VAL A 178 -4.16 2.20 -14.64
C VAL A 178 -4.44 3.31 -15.64
N LYS A 179 -5.50 3.18 -16.47
CA LYS A 179 -5.90 4.21 -17.45
C LYS A 179 -6.35 5.53 -16.81
N LEU A 180 -6.90 5.49 -15.59
CA LEU A 180 -7.27 6.69 -14.83
C LEU A 180 -6.06 7.30 -14.13
N LEU A 181 -5.23 6.49 -13.48
CA LEU A 181 -4.05 6.91 -12.71
C LEU A 181 -2.92 7.46 -13.60
N LYS A 182 -2.73 6.91 -14.79
CA LYS A 182 -1.69 7.32 -15.75
C LYS A 182 -0.30 7.41 -15.13
N ALA A 183 0.00 6.54 -14.17
CA ALA A 183 1.32 6.46 -13.57
C ALA A 183 2.37 6.05 -14.62
N LYS A 184 3.63 6.46 -14.43
CA LYS A 184 4.73 6.01 -15.31
C LYS A 184 4.96 4.51 -15.17
N ASN A 185 4.89 4.02 -13.92
CA ASN A 185 5.10 2.62 -13.57
C ASN A 185 3.93 2.11 -12.73
N VAL A 186 3.60 0.81 -12.85
CA VAL A 186 2.61 0.16 -12.01
C VAL A 186 3.09 -1.20 -11.54
N ILE A 187 2.80 -1.52 -10.28
CA ILE A 187 3.07 -2.82 -9.67
C ILE A 187 1.75 -3.41 -9.19
N PRO A 188 1.40 -4.65 -9.61
CA PRO A 188 0.25 -5.35 -9.06
C PRO A 188 0.55 -5.88 -7.65
N GLY A 189 -0.43 -5.81 -6.76
CA GLY A 189 -0.38 -6.36 -5.41
C GLY A 189 -1.66 -7.12 -5.06
N HIS A 190 -1.72 -7.66 -3.85
CA HIS A 190 -2.89 -8.32 -3.27
C HIS A 190 -3.47 -9.44 -4.17
N TYR A 191 -2.61 -10.36 -4.62
CA TYR A 191 -2.99 -11.52 -5.45
C TYR A 191 -2.12 -12.74 -5.11
N ASN A 192 -2.58 -13.93 -5.48
CA ASN A 192 -1.89 -15.23 -5.33
C ASN A 192 -1.52 -15.63 -3.89
N THR A 193 -2.08 -14.98 -2.88
CA THR A 193 -1.89 -15.38 -1.48
C THR A 193 -2.79 -16.55 -1.12
N TRP A 194 -4.01 -16.59 -1.66
CA TRP A 194 -5.00 -17.65 -1.47
C TRP A 194 -5.72 -17.97 -2.79
N GLU A 195 -6.30 -19.17 -2.88
CA GLU A 195 -7.01 -19.67 -4.06
C GLU A 195 -8.06 -18.68 -4.61
N LEU A 196 -8.79 -17.97 -3.73
CA LEU A 196 -9.83 -17.02 -4.14
C LEU A 196 -9.31 -15.76 -4.85
N ILE A 197 -8.02 -15.48 -4.71
CA ILE A 197 -7.37 -14.30 -5.30
C ILE A 197 -6.21 -14.68 -6.24
N GLU A 198 -6.26 -15.88 -6.81
CA GLU A 198 -5.30 -16.32 -7.83
C GLU A 198 -5.52 -15.56 -9.14
N GLN A 199 -4.46 -14.95 -9.66
CA GLN A 199 -4.49 -14.18 -10.91
C GLN A 199 -3.23 -14.41 -11.74
N ASP A 200 -3.37 -14.33 -13.06
CA ASP A 200 -2.26 -14.29 -14.01
C ASP A 200 -1.77 -12.84 -14.18
N ALA A 201 -0.82 -12.44 -13.32
CA ALA A 201 -0.27 -11.10 -13.32
C ALA A 201 0.54 -10.78 -14.58
N ASP A 202 1.16 -11.79 -15.22
CA ASP A 202 1.91 -11.60 -16.47
C ASP A 202 0.95 -11.29 -17.62
N ALA A 203 -0.16 -12.03 -17.74
CA ALA A 203 -1.20 -11.71 -18.73
C ALA A 203 -1.81 -10.34 -18.49
N TRP A 204 -2.02 -9.92 -17.23
CA TRP A 204 -2.45 -8.57 -16.91
C TRP A 204 -1.41 -7.52 -17.33
N ALA A 205 -0.13 -7.74 -17.05
CA ALA A 205 0.96 -6.83 -17.43
C ALA A 205 1.06 -6.65 -18.96
N GLU A 206 0.91 -7.74 -19.74
CA GLU A 206 0.86 -7.65 -21.21
C GLU A 206 -0.28 -6.74 -21.69
N ARG A 207 -1.44 -6.81 -21.05
CA ARG A 207 -2.57 -5.92 -21.35
C ARG A 207 -2.26 -4.47 -20.98
N VAL A 208 -1.63 -4.21 -19.84
CA VAL A 208 -1.21 -2.85 -19.45
C VAL A 208 -0.28 -2.28 -20.51
N ARG A 209 0.76 -3.01 -20.94
CA ARG A 209 1.69 -2.57 -21.99
C ARG A 209 1.03 -2.30 -23.32
N SER A 210 0.06 -3.13 -23.71
CA SER A 210 -0.60 -3.00 -25.02
C SER A 210 -1.70 -1.94 -25.06
N GLU A 211 -2.28 -1.58 -23.91
CA GLU A 211 -3.48 -0.73 -23.83
C GLU A 211 -3.22 0.63 -23.16
N THR A 212 -2.00 0.89 -22.62
CA THR A 212 -1.66 2.11 -21.88
C THR A 212 -0.21 2.53 -22.16
N ASP A 213 0.17 3.74 -21.70
CA ASP A 213 1.58 4.21 -21.71
C ASP A 213 2.32 3.91 -20.40
N THR A 214 1.70 3.16 -19.47
CA THR A 214 2.27 2.79 -18.17
C THR A 214 3.11 1.52 -18.29
N GLU A 215 4.32 1.49 -17.71
CA GLU A 215 5.14 0.28 -17.65
C GLU A 215 4.77 -0.57 -16.42
N PRO A 216 4.29 -1.81 -16.60
CA PRO A 216 3.99 -2.72 -15.49
C PRO A 216 5.22 -3.51 -15.07
N HIS A 217 5.38 -3.69 -13.76
CA HIS A 217 6.43 -4.52 -13.14
C HIS A 217 5.78 -5.61 -12.29
N VAL A 218 5.86 -6.85 -12.73
CA VAL A 218 5.41 -8.02 -11.95
C VAL A 218 6.58 -8.51 -11.12
N LEU A 219 6.52 -8.29 -9.81
CA LEU A 219 7.56 -8.68 -8.85
C LEU A 219 7.22 -10.05 -8.24
N GLN A 220 8.24 -10.80 -7.84
CA GLN A 220 8.08 -11.91 -6.90
C GLN A 220 8.22 -11.38 -5.47
N PRO A 221 7.61 -12.04 -4.44
CA PRO A 221 7.81 -11.63 -3.05
C PRO A 221 9.30 -11.58 -2.68
N GLY A 222 9.75 -10.41 -2.21
CA GLY A 222 11.15 -10.10 -1.94
C GLY A 222 11.86 -9.30 -3.03
N ASP A 223 11.30 -9.22 -4.23
CA ASP A 223 11.87 -8.40 -5.30
C ASP A 223 11.64 -6.91 -5.06
N SER A 224 12.55 -6.10 -5.59
CA SER A 224 12.52 -4.64 -5.45
C SER A 224 12.51 -3.93 -6.80
N PHE A 225 11.91 -2.76 -6.82
CA PHE A 225 11.89 -1.81 -7.94
C PHE A 225 12.37 -0.44 -7.47
N THR A 226 13.31 0.16 -8.19
CA THR A 226 13.90 1.47 -7.84
C THR A 226 13.52 2.53 -8.88
N LEU A 227 13.08 3.70 -8.40
CA LEU A 227 12.78 4.91 -9.16
C LEU A 227 14.00 5.85 -9.23
#